data_b38ce7be0b5706ba1933febd6185a61e
#
_entry.id   b38ce7be0b5706ba1933febd6185a61e
#
_cell.length_a   1.000
_cell.length_b   1.000
_cell.length_c   1.000
_cell.angle_alpha   90.00
_cell.angle_beta   90.00
_cell.angle_gamma   90.00
#
_symmetry.space_group_name_H-M   'P 1'
#
loop_
_entity.id
_entity.type
_entity.pdbx_description
1 polymer ?
#
loop_
_entity_poly.entity_id
_entity_poly.type
_entity_poly.pdbx_seq_one_letter_code
_entity_poly.pdbx_strand_id
1 'polypeptide(L)'
;MLEFGRSNDKVFKADQLESVIDNKNRNLNHVCTKQNGKFIYTNEQLYEAMGDAKVTVALPRSITQPEIAGDIETLTQRYWECMFSRMVMVGHAPQELIDFIGYNPVIELTDKISPEKLIANVIEHIEDYQVLVDKNRETAEKLGSWDVRMKWLMGELANLYCVT
;
A
#
# COMPACT_ATOMS: atom_id res chain seq x y z
N MET A 1 9.87 6.73 4.38
CA MET A 1 9.14 5.85 3.42
C MET A 1 9.44 4.40 3.76
N LEU A 2 8.45 3.54 3.71
CA LEU A 2 8.59 2.10 3.94
C LEU A 2 8.30 1.33 2.65
N GLU A 3 9.21 0.45 2.26
CA GLU A 3 8.99 -0.56 1.23
C GLU A 3 8.99 -1.93 1.89
N PHE A 4 7.87 -2.66 1.84
CA PHE A 4 7.76 -3.96 2.47
C PHE A 4 7.19 -5.05 1.54
N GLY A 5 7.71 -6.25 1.73
CA GLY A 5 7.36 -7.42 0.92
C GLY A 5 8.27 -7.59 -0.30
N ARG A 6 7.69 -7.56 -1.50
CA ARG A 6 8.46 -7.74 -2.76
C ARG A 6 9.19 -6.47 -3.13
N SER A 7 10.37 -6.63 -3.72
CA SER A 7 11.09 -5.52 -4.35
C SER A 7 10.27 -4.91 -5.49
N ASN A 8 10.30 -3.60 -5.58
CA ASN A 8 9.66 -2.81 -6.63
C ASN A 8 10.69 -2.29 -7.66
N ASP A 9 11.89 -2.88 -7.74
CA ASP A 9 13.02 -2.45 -8.59
C ASP A 9 12.67 -2.33 -10.08
N LYS A 10 11.60 -2.99 -10.53
CA LYS A 10 11.07 -2.85 -11.89
C LYS A 10 10.31 -1.53 -12.12
N VAL A 11 9.84 -0.90 -11.05
CA VAL A 11 8.98 0.28 -11.12
C VAL A 11 9.74 1.55 -10.73
N PHE A 12 10.57 1.48 -9.69
CA PHE A 12 11.44 2.58 -9.30
C PHE A 12 12.74 2.04 -8.70
N LYS A 13 13.79 2.87 -8.73
CA LYS A 13 15.08 2.52 -8.17
C LYS A 13 15.37 3.35 -6.92
N ALA A 14 15.72 2.67 -5.83
CA ALA A 14 15.97 3.31 -4.54
C ALA A 14 17.08 4.36 -4.59
N ASP A 15 18.16 4.10 -5.32
CA ASP A 15 19.28 5.02 -5.54
C ASP A 15 18.84 6.31 -6.26
N GLN A 16 17.93 6.20 -7.22
CA GLN A 16 17.36 7.36 -7.91
C GLN A 16 16.42 8.14 -6.99
N LEU A 17 15.65 7.44 -6.15
CA LEU A 17 14.80 8.10 -5.16
C LEU A 17 15.64 8.90 -4.15
N GLU A 18 16.68 8.30 -3.60
CA GLU A 18 17.61 8.97 -2.69
C GLU A 18 18.22 10.22 -3.33
N SER A 19 18.67 10.14 -4.59
CA SER A 19 19.26 11.30 -5.30
C SER A 19 18.27 12.45 -5.49
N VAL A 20 16.99 12.17 -5.71
CA VAL A 20 15.95 13.20 -5.87
C VAL A 20 15.64 13.90 -4.54
N ILE A 21 15.76 13.17 -3.42
CA ILE A 21 15.42 13.69 -2.09
C ILE A 21 16.62 14.39 -1.42
N ASP A 22 17.83 13.86 -1.57
CA ASP A 22 19.07 14.46 -1.03
C ASP A 22 19.32 15.88 -1.56
N ASN A 23 18.95 16.14 -2.80
CA ASN A 23 19.07 17.46 -3.42
C ASN A 23 18.24 18.57 -2.71
N LYS A 24 17.37 18.19 -1.75
CA LYS A 24 16.50 19.13 -1.03
C LYS A 24 16.77 19.24 0.47
N ASN A 25 17.91 18.75 0.96
CA ASN A 25 18.28 18.79 2.39
C ASN A 25 17.23 18.14 3.32
N ARG A 26 16.60 17.05 2.90
CA ARG A 26 15.59 16.33 3.68
C ARG A 26 16.13 14.98 4.12
N ASN A 27 16.07 14.70 5.41
CA ASN A 27 16.33 13.36 5.95
C ASN A 27 15.21 12.40 5.56
N LEU A 28 15.33 11.75 4.39
CA LEU A 28 14.48 10.63 4.06
C LEU A 28 15.05 9.36 4.67
N ASN A 29 14.31 8.77 5.59
CA ASN A 29 14.57 7.40 6.01
C ASN A 29 13.83 6.45 5.09
N HIS A 30 14.53 5.83 4.14
CA HIS A 30 14.02 4.77 3.28
C HIS A 30 14.33 3.43 3.93
N VAL A 31 13.29 2.71 4.32
CA VAL A 31 13.41 1.41 4.97
C VAL A 31 12.85 0.34 4.05
N CYS A 32 13.66 -0.67 3.79
CA CYS A 32 13.26 -1.86 3.03
C CYS A 32 13.26 -3.08 3.94
N THR A 33 12.15 -3.81 4.00
CA THR A 33 12.00 -4.97 4.89
C THR A 33 12.62 -6.26 4.33
N LYS A 34 13.13 -6.21 3.10
CA LYS A 34 13.70 -7.37 2.44
C LYS A 34 15.04 -7.03 1.80
N GLN A 35 16.09 -7.77 2.17
CA GLN A 35 17.41 -7.69 1.57
C GLN A 35 17.81 -9.06 1.02
N ASN A 36 18.37 -9.08 -0.19
CA ASN A 36 18.86 -10.31 -0.85
C ASN A 36 17.80 -11.45 -0.84
N GLY A 37 16.53 -11.09 -1.01
CA GLY A 37 15.42 -12.05 -1.05
C GLY A 37 14.94 -12.54 0.32
N LYS A 38 15.57 -12.14 1.44
CA LYS A 38 15.21 -12.56 2.80
C LYS A 38 14.56 -11.40 3.55
N PHE A 39 13.53 -11.70 4.34
CA PHE A 39 12.98 -10.74 5.29
C PHE A 39 13.99 -10.48 6.42
N ILE A 40 14.18 -9.20 6.74
CA ILE A 40 15.12 -8.74 7.79
C ILE A 40 14.42 -8.25 9.04
N TYR A 41 13.08 -8.20 9.04
CA TYR A 41 12.26 -7.81 10.17
C TYR A 41 11.48 -8.98 10.77
N THR A 42 11.35 -8.99 12.10
CA THR A 42 10.30 -9.76 12.77
C THR A 42 8.93 -9.10 12.52
N ASN A 43 7.85 -9.78 12.90
CA ASN A 43 6.51 -9.19 12.77
C ASN A 43 6.37 -7.91 13.61
N GLU A 44 6.93 -7.90 14.83
CA GLU A 44 6.89 -6.74 15.73
C GLU A 44 7.62 -5.56 15.10
N GLN A 45 8.84 -5.79 14.60
CA GLN A 45 9.64 -4.75 13.93
C GLN A 45 8.93 -4.22 12.66
N LEU A 46 8.22 -5.10 11.93
CA LEU A 46 7.44 -4.68 10.77
C LEU A 46 6.28 -3.76 11.19
N TYR A 47 5.55 -4.11 12.25
CA TYR A 47 4.45 -3.26 12.73
C TYR A 47 4.93 -1.92 13.26
N GLU A 48 6.06 -1.88 13.96
CA GLU A 48 6.70 -0.63 14.39
C GLU A 48 7.09 0.22 13.16
N ALA A 49 7.75 -0.37 12.17
CA ALA A 49 8.15 0.33 10.95
C ALA A 49 6.94 0.84 10.14
N MET A 50 5.83 0.10 10.15
CA MET A 50 4.58 0.56 9.53
C MET A 50 3.94 1.73 10.28
N GLY A 51 4.01 1.73 11.61
CA GLY A 51 3.51 2.82 12.45
C GLY A 51 4.30 4.13 12.28
N ASP A 52 5.60 4.02 12.03
CA ASP A 52 6.50 5.16 11.83
C ASP A 52 6.54 5.68 10.39
N ALA A 53 6.05 4.89 9.43
CA ALA A 53 6.13 5.24 8.02
C ALA A 53 4.99 6.15 7.58
N LYS A 54 5.32 7.25 6.89
CA LYS A 54 4.33 8.16 6.30
C LYS A 54 3.92 7.75 4.88
N VAL A 55 4.82 7.15 4.11
CA VAL A 55 4.61 6.82 2.69
C VAL A 55 5.06 5.39 2.41
N THR A 56 4.31 4.68 1.60
CA THR A 56 4.65 3.34 1.11
C THR A 56 4.35 3.20 -0.38
N VAL A 57 4.99 2.21 -1.02
CA VAL A 57 4.68 1.82 -2.39
C VAL A 57 3.79 0.59 -2.38
N ALA A 58 2.62 0.69 -3.02
CA ALA A 58 1.63 -0.37 -3.12
C ALA A 58 1.36 -0.71 -4.59
N LEU A 59 1.79 -1.89 -5.01
CA LEU A 59 1.63 -2.38 -6.39
C LEU A 59 1.08 -3.81 -6.37
N PRO A 60 0.11 -4.14 -7.23
CA PRO A 60 -0.35 -5.50 -7.42
C PRO A 60 0.73 -6.37 -8.07
N ARG A 61 0.58 -7.68 -7.96
CA ARG A 61 1.54 -8.63 -8.48
C ARG A 61 1.61 -8.63 -10.02
N SER A 62 0.51 -8.32 -10.68
CA SER A 62 0.43 -8.13 -12.14
C SER A 62 1.45 -7.12 -12.66
N ILE A 63 1.74 -6.06 -11.89
CA ILE A 63 2.76 -5.05 -12.24
C ILE A 63 4.17 -5.52 -11.85
N THR A 64 4.34 -6.07 -10.64
CA THR A 64 5.69 -6.39 -10.13
C THR A 64 6.24 -7.73 -10.63
N GLN A 65 5.37 -8.69 -10.92
CA GLN A 65 5.70 -10.04 -11.37
C GLN A 65 4.66 -10.55 -12.37
N PRO A 66 4.49 -9.90 -13.55
CA PRO A 66 3.50 -10.28 -14.54
C PRO A 66 3.69 -11.71 -15.07
N GLU A 67 4.92 -12.20 -15.07
CA GLU A 67 5.27 -13.57 -15.46
C GLU A 67 4.63 -14.65 -14.56
N ILE A 68 4.18 -14.27 -13.35
CA ILE A 68 3.53 -15.18 -12.40
C ILE A 68 2.03 -14.90 -12.29
N ALA A 69 1.65 -13.64 -12.27
CA ALA A 69 0.27 -13.23 -12.04
C ALA A 69 -0.52 -13.02 -13.33
N GLY A 70 0.17 -12.90 -14.49
CA GLY A 70 -0.48 -12.44 -15.71
C GLY A 70 -1.11 -11.07 -15.52
N ASP A 71 -2.28 -10.87 -16.09
CA ASP A 71 -3.04 -9.62 -16.01
C ASP A 71 -4.02 -9.59 -14.80
N ILE A 72 -3.95 -10.59 -13.91
CA ILE A 72 -4.87 -10.67 -12.77
C ILE A 72 -4.39 -9.74 -11.66
N GLU A 73 -5.17 -8.71 -11.42
CA GLU A 73 -5.02 -7.85 -10.25
C GLU A 73 -5.77 -8.46 -9.07
N THR A 74 -5.13 -8.52 -7.92
CA THR A 74 -5.74 -9.04 -6.71
C THR A 74 -5.64 -8.04 -5.58
N LEU A 75 -6.75 -7.85 -4.88
CA LEU A 75 -6.78 -7.11 -3.62
C LEU A 75 -6.01 -7.92 -2.57
N THR A 76 -4.84 -7.44 -2.19
CA THR A 76 -4.00 -8.06 -1.17
C THR A 76 -4.21 -7.41 0.19
N GLN A 77 -3.89 -8.14 1.25
CA GLN A 77 -3.94 -7.64 2.63
C GLN A 77 -3.12 -6.36 2.83
N ARG A 78 -2.07 -6.17 2.04
CA ARG A 78 -1.19 -5.00 2.11
C ARG A 78 -1.92 -3.66 2.03
N TYR A 79 -2.93 -3.53 1.16
CA TYR A 79 -3.70 -2.28 1.06
C TYR A 79 -4.40 -1.97 2.39
N TRP A 80 -4.99 -2.98 3.02
CA TRP A 80 -5.63 -2.82 4.32
C TRP A 80 -4.63 -2.48 5.42
N GLU A 81 -3.47 -3.16 5.44
CA GLU A 81 -2.38 -2.87 6.38
C GLU A 81 -1.90 -1.42 6.27
N CYS A 82 -1.71 -0.93 5.04
CA CYS A 82 -1.32 0.47 4.79
C CYS A 82 -2.39 1.47 5.24
N MET A 83 -3.67 1.18 4.96
CA MET A 83 -4.79 2.02 5.39
C MET A 83 -4.91 2.04 6.91
N PHE A 84 -4.78 0.90 7.59
CA PHE A 84 -4.74 0.81 9.05
C PHE A 84 -3.56 1.56 9.67
N SER A 85 -2.43 1.58 9.03
CA SER A 85 -1.21 2.25 9.50
C SER A 85 -1.15 3.74 9.12
N ARG A 86 -2.19 4.29 8.49
CA ARG A 86 -2.26 5.71 8.08
C ARG A 86 -1.14 6.14 7.14
N MET A 87 -0.67 5.25 6.30
CA MET A 87 0.33 5.56 5.29
C MET A 87 -0.31 6.11 4.02
N VAL A 88 0.31 7.10 3.40
CA VAL A 88 0.02 7.46 2.01
C VAL A 88 0.57 6.37 1.10
N MET A 89 -0.29 5.77 0.31
CA MET A 89 0.09 4.76 -0.67
C MET A 89 0.35 5.44 -2.03
N VAL A 90 1.51 5.16 -2.62
CA VAL A 90 1.87 5.54 -3.99
C VAL A 90 2.00 4.27 -4.80
N GLY A 91 1.39 4.19 -5.98
CA GLY A 91 1.47 2.97 -6.78
C GLY A 91 0.27 2.76 -7.68
N HIS A 92 -0.42 1.65 -7.50
CA HIS A 92 -1.63 1.32 -8.25
C HIS A 92 -2.64 0.59 -7.35
N ALA A 93 -3.89 1.02 -7.41
CA ALA A 93 -4.99 0.35 -6.70
C ALA A 93 -5.66 -0.68 -7.62
N PRO A 94 -5.81 -1.96 -7.20
CA PRO A 94 -6.61 -2.91 -7.95
C PRO A 94 -8.06 -2.39 -8.13
N GLN A 95 -8.63 -2.60 -9.31
CA GLN A 95 -10.00 -2.16 -9.59
C GLN A 95 -11.00 -2.75 -8.59
N GLU A 96 -10.80 -4.00 -8.17
CA GLU A 96 -11.59 -4.65 -7.11
C GLU A 96 -11.64 -3.82 -5.81
N LEU A 97 -10.52 -3.23 -5.40
CA LEU A 97 -10.47 -2.38 -4.21
C LEU A 97 -11.29 -1.10 -4.40
N ILE A 98 -11.10 -0.44 -5.55
CA ILE A 98 -11.80 0.81 -5.88
C ILE A 98 -13.33 0.57 -5.89
N ASP A 99 -13.77 -0.49 -6.55
CA ASP A 99 -15.19 -0.87 -6.63
C ASP A 99 -15.76 -1.20 -5.25
N PHE A 100 -14.97 -1.88 -4.42
CA PHE A 100 -15.40 -2.29 -3.09
C PHE A 100 -15.55 -1.12 -2.10
N ILE A 101 -14.64 -0.13 -2.14
CA ILE A 101 -14.65 1.00 -1.21
C ILE A 101 -15.24 2.29 -1.79
N GLY A 102 -15.48 2.34 -3.11
CA GLY A 102 -16.11 3.47 -3.81
C GLY A 102 -15.19 4.66 -4.10
N TYR A 103 -13.88 4.53 -3.96
CA TYR A 103 -12.88 5.55 -4.33
C TYR A 103 -11.49 4.95 -4.48
N ASN A 104 -10.56 5.71 -5.09
CA ASN A 104 -9.15 5.28 -5.17
C ASN A 104 -8.39 5.68 -3.88
N PRO A 105 -7.87 4.72 -3.09
CA PRO A 105 -7.10 4.99 -1.87
C PRO A 105 -5.61 5.24 -2.12
N VAL A 106 -5.15 5.15 -3.38
CA VAL A 106 -3.73 5.19 -3.79
C VAL A 106 -3.48 6.40 -4.67
N ILE A 107 -2.33 7.01 -4.54
CA ILE A 107 -1.82 8.01 -5.48
C ILE A 107 -1.24 7.25 -6.68
N GLU A 108 -1.94 7.26 -7.79
CA GLU A 108 -1.63 6.45 -8.97
C GLU A 108 -0.31 6.89 -9.63
N LEU A 109 0.48 5.89 -10.02
CA LEU A 109 1.59 6.09 -10.94
C LEU A 109 1.05 6.40 -12.34
N THR A 110 1.64 7.38 -12.98
CA THR A 110 1.26 7.79 -14.34
C THR A 110 2.50 7.93 -15.20
N ASP A 111 2.35 7.77 -16.52
CA ASP A 111 3.44 7.97 -17.49
C ASP A 111 3.94 9.42 -17.58
N LYS A 112 3.24 10.36 -16.93
CA LYS A 112 3.55 11.80 -17.01
C LYS A 112 4.70 12.22 -16.10
N ILE A 113 4.97 11.48 -15.05
CA ILE A 113 5.97 11.79 -14.02
C ILE A 113 6.67 10.51 -13.60
N SER A 114 8.01 10.55 -13.45
CA SER A 114 8.70 9.35 -12.96
C SER A 114 8.25 8.99 -11.53
N PRO A 115 8.22 7.69 -11.19
CA PRO A 115 7.83 7.22 -9.85
C PRO A 115 8.60 7.91 -8.72
N GLU A 116 9.91 8.12 -8.90
CA GLU A 116 10.75 8.76 -7.90
C GLU A 116 10.36 10.23 -7.65
N LYS A 117 10.06 10.96 -8.73
CA LYS A 117 9.58 12.36 -8.62
C LYS A 117 8.21 12.44 -7.99
N LEU A 118 7.31 11.50 -8.31
CA LEU A 118 5.99 11.43 -7.67
C LEU A 118 6.13 11.18 -6.18
N ILE A 119 6.93 10.19 -5.78
CA ILE A 119 7.17 9.88 -4.37
C ILE A 119 7.79 11.08 -3.64
N ALA A 120 8.79 11.72 -4.24
CA ALA A 120 9.41 12.91 -3.68
C ALA A 120 8.40 14.06 -3.48
N ASN A 121 7.53 14.28 -4.47
CA ASN A 121 6.46 15.28 -4.38
C ASN A 121 5.45 14.95 -3.26
N VAL A 122 5.04 13.69 -3.14
CA VAL A 122 4.14 13.25 -2.06
C VAL A 122 4.77 13.47 -0.68
N ILE A 123 6.07 13.16 -0.52
CA ILE A 123 6.79 13.39 0.73
C ILE A 123 6.89 14.89 1.04
N GLU A 124 7.11 15.72 0.01
CA GLU A 124 7.21 17.17 0.15
C GLU A 124 5.90 17.81 0.62
N HIS A 125 4.79 17.30 0.15
CA HIS A 125 3.45 17.81 0.40
C HIS A 125 2.62 16.82 1.24
N ILE A 126 3.25 16.11 2.15
CA ILE A 126 2.63 15.00 2.88
C ILE A 126 1.35 15.42 3.62
N GLU A 127 1.29 16.65 4.10
CA GLU A 127 0.15 17.16 4.85
C GLU A 127 -1.11 17.33 3.96
N ASP A 128 -0.94 17.50 2.64
CA ASP A 128 -2.06 17.63 1.70
C ASP A 128 -2.85 16.31 1.57
N TYR A 129 -2.25 15.19 1.96
CA TYR A 129 -2.86 13.86 1.89
C TYR A 129 -3.56 13.42 3.18
N GLN A 130 -3.62 14.28 4.21
CA GLN A 130 -4.20 13.93 5.51
C GLN A 130 -5.66 13.49 5.38
N VAL A 131 -6.45 14.18 4.57
CA VAL A 131 -7.87 13.85 4.34
C VAL A 131 -8.02 12.46 3.71
N LEU A 132 -7.16 12.11 2.74
CA LEU A 132 -7.16 10.79 2.12
C LEU A 132 -6.78 9.70 3.13
N VAL A 133 -5.74 9.95 3.92
CA VAL A 133 -5.25 9.03 4.96
C VAL A 133 -6.32 8.76 6.02
N ASP A 134 -7.00 9.79 6.48
CA ASP A 134 -8.08 9.65 7.48
C ASP A 134 -9.26 8.86 6.90
N LYS A 135 -9.67 9.18 5.67
CA LYS A 135 -10.70 8.42 4.95
C LYS A 135 -10.32 6.96 4.76
N ASN A 136 -9.07 6.69 4.38
CA ASN A 136 -8.54 5.33 4.23
C ASN A 136 -8.63 4.58 5.58
N ARG A 137 -8.20 5.19 6.67
CA ARG A 137 -8.24 4.60 8.01
C ARG A 137 -9.68 4.26 8.42
N GLU A 138 -10.61 5.20 8.30
CA GLU A 138 -12.02 4.96 8.61
C GLU A 138 -12.62 3.82 7.77
N THR A 139 -12.28 3.78 6.48
CA THR A 139 -12.74 2.72 5.58
C THR A 139 -12.18 1.36 5.99
N ALA A 140 -10.88 1.29 6.33
CA ALA A 140 -10.27 0.06 6.81
C ALA A 140 -10.89 -0.44 8.12
N GLU A 141 -11.20 0.44 9.05
CA GLU A 141 -11.89 0.09 10.30
C GLU A 141 -13.30 -0.46 10.06
N LYS A 142 -14.02 0.12 9.11
CA LYS A 142 -15.38 -0.31 8.77
C LYS A 142 -15.45 -1.61 7.97
N LEU A 143 -14.52 -1.84 7.05
CA LEU A 143 -14.61 -2.91 6.05
C LEU A 143 -13.47 -3.91 6.10
N GLY A 144 -12.28 -3.50 6.55
CA GLY A 144 -11.05 -4.27 6.43
C GLY A 144 -10.75 -5.20 7.61
N SER A 145 -11.33 -4.98 8.78
CA SER A 145 -11.05 -5.79 9.97
C SER A 145 -11.56 -7.23 9.82
N TRP A 146 -10.82 -8.19 10.39
CA TRP A 146 -11.23 -9.59 10.38
C TRP A 146 -12.57 -9.82 11.06
N ASP A 147 -12.88 -9.10 12.13
CA ASP A 147 -14.16 -9.21 12.84
C ASP A 147 -15.34 -8.81 11.94
N VAL A 148 -15.20 -7.74 11.17
CA VAL A 148 -16.23 -7.30 10.21
C VAL A 148 -16.40 -8.32 9.10
N ARG A 149 -15.30 -8.79 8.52
CA ARG A 149 -15.32 -9.79 7.45
C ARG A 149 -15.91 -11.12 7.89
N MET A 150 -15.55 -11.58 9.10
CA MET A 150 -16.10 -12.81 9.65
C MET A 150 -17.59 -12.70 9.97
N LYS A 151 -18.05 -11.57 10.51
CA LYS A 151 -19.48 -11.33 10.71
C LYS A 151 -20.26 -11.35 9.41
N TRP A 152 -19.73 -10.69 8.38
CA TRP A 152 -20.32 -10.72 7.05
C TRP A 152 -20.39 -12.15 6.49
N LEU A 153 -19.28 -12.89 6.50
CA LEU A 153 -19.22 -14.28 6.01
C LEU A 153 -20.21 -15.18 6.76
N MET A 154 -20.28 -15.08 8.08
CA MET A 154 -21.22 -15.86 8.88
C MET A 154 -22.68 -15.53 8.53
N GLY A 155 -22.97 -14.25 8.22
CA GLY A 155 -24.29 -13.84 7.75
C GLY A 155 -24.65 -14.46 6.39
N GLU A 156 -23.73 -14.45 5.44
CA GLU A 156 -23.93 -15.07 4.12
C GLU A 156 -24.12 -16.59 4.23
N LEU A 157 -23.31 -17.25 5.04
CA LEU A 157 -23.45 -18.69 5.27
C LEU A 157 -24.80 -19.02 5.92
N ALA A 158 -25.26 -18.25 6.91
CA ALA A 158 -26.56 -18.44 7.53
C ALA A 158 -27.70 -18.29 6.50
N ASN A 159 -27.61 -17.30 5.61
CA ASN A 159 -28.59 -17.12 4.54
C ASN A 159 -28.64 -18.33 3.58
N LEU A 160 -27.50 -18.91 3.23
CA LEU A 160 -27.42 -20.08 2.37
C LEU A 160 -28.03 -21.33 3.02
N TYR A 161 -27.90 -21.50 4.33
CA TYR A 161 -28.43 -22.65 5.06
C TYR A 161 -29.90 -22.49 5.53
N CYS A 162 -30.42 -21.24 5.57
CA CYS A 162 -31.82 -21.00 5.91
C CYS A 162 -32.78 -21.08 4.71
N VAL A 163 -32.29 -21.31 3.49
CA VAL A 163 -33.10 -21.42 2.26
C VAL A 163 -33.48 -22.89 1.95
N THR A 164 -33.20 -23.81 2.87
CA THR A 164 -33.65 -25.22 2.82
C THR A 164 -34.73 -25.46 3.85
#